data_99679b009c0f7a8c2ed89afcdff12e64
#
_entry.id   99679b009c0f7a8c2ed89afcdff12e64
#
_cell.length_a   1.000
_cell.length_b   1.000
_cell.length_c   1.000
_cell.angle_alpha   90.00
_cell.angle_beta   90.00
_cell.angle_gamma   90.00
#
_symmetry.space_group_name_H-M   'P 1'
#
loop_
_entity.id
_entity.type
_entity.pdbx_description
1 polymer ?
#
loop_
_entity_poly.entity_id
_entity_poly.type
_entity_poly.pdbx_seq_one_letter_code
_entity_poly.pdbx_strand_id
1 'polypeptide(L)'
;MQEVINVAKMIGSPSALTREQGGLIFDAIVPKLRDGKIVILDFGDVESIITPFFNVSIGKLYEKFSSKELEERLRIVNYPEGTVNKLQIVIDNAKTYYSNRNKFI
;
A
#
# COMPACT_ATOMS: atom_id res chain seq x y z
N MET A 1 3.24 13.73 12.62
CA MET A 1 2.80 12.63 13.49
C MET A 1 2.77 11.32 12.72
N GLN A 2 3.24 10.25 13.32
CA GLN A 2 3.35 8.94 12.66
C GLN A 2 2.34 7.95 13.22
N GLU A 3 1.78 7.11 12.37
CA GLU A 3 0.95 6.00 12.80
C GLU A 3 1.41 4.72 12.14
N VAL A 4 1.57 3.68 12.94
CA VAL A 4 2.01 2.37 12.48
C VAL A 4 0.79 1.47 12.29
N ILE A 5 0.73 0.81 11.13
CA ILE A 5 -0.27 -0.21 10.86
C ILE A 5 0.45 -1.55 10.78
N ASN A 6 0.16 -2.44 11.73
CA ASN A 6 0.64 -3.81 11.64
C ASN A 6 -0.28 -4.57 10.71
N VAL A 7 0.22 -4.89 9.53
CA VAL A 7 -0.60 -5.47 8.47
C VAL A 7 -1.22 -6.81 8.86
N ALA A 8 -0.40 -7.73 9.36
CA ALA A 8 -0.89 -9.06 9.76
C ALA A 8 -1.99 -8.97 10.82
N LYS A 9 -1.82 -8.08 11.78
CA LYS A 9 -2.80 -7.88 12.85
C LYS A 9 -4.10 -7.34 12.29
N MET A 10 -4.01 -6.36 11.40
CA MET A 10 -5.20 -5.71 10.83
C MET A 10 -6.01 -6.67 9.96
N ILE A 11 -5.35 -7.48 9.15
CA ILE A 11 -6.05 -8.45 8.30
C ILE A 11 -6.36 -9.77 9.02
N GLY A 12 -5.80 -9.96 10.22
CA GLY A 12 -6.05 -11.16 11.01
C GLY A 12 -5.38 -12.43 10.48
N SER A 13 -4.27 -12.28 9.74
CA SER A 13 -3.60 -13.42 9.11
C SER A 13 -2.14 -13.06 8.77
N PRO A 14 -1.22 -14.03 8.85
CA PRO A 14 0.14 -13.83 8.33
C PRO A 14 0.21 -13.95 6.81
N SER A 15 -0.90 -14.30 6.16
CA SER A 15 -0.96 -14.49 4.70
C SER A 15 -1.84 -13.43 4.06
N ALA A 16 -1.23 -12.54 3.28
CA ALA A 16 -1.92 -11.45 2.58
C ALA A 16 -2.23 -11.90 1.15
N LEU A 17 -3.33 -12.63 1.00
CA LEU A 17 -3.63 -13.38 -0.22
C LEU A 17 -4.90 -12.94 -0.95
N THR A 18 -5.62 -11.93 -0.46
CA THR A 18 -6.88 -11.55 -1.09
C THR A 18 -6.96 -10.04 -1.33
N ARG A 19 -7.81 -9.67 -2.28
CA ARG A 19 -8.14 -8.27 -2.54
C ARG A 19 -8.91 -7.67 -1.38
N GLU A 20 -9.77 -8.44 -0.74
CA GLU A 20 -10.53 -7.99 0.43
C GLU A 20 -9.61 -7.58 1.57
N GLN A 21 -8.58 -8.38 1.82
CA GLN A 21 -7.57 -8.03 2.81
C GLN A 21 -6.84 -6.73 2.42
N GLY A 22 -6.53 -6.59 1.12
CA GLY A 22 -5.92 -5.36 0.61
C GLY A 22 -6.81 -4.14 0.84
N GLY A 23 -8.12 -4.33 0.67
CA GLY A 23 -9.11 -3.28 0.90
C GLY A 23 -9.14 -2.80 2.35
N LEU A 24 -8.97 -3.71 3.30
CA LEU A 24 -8.90 -3.34 4.72
C LEU A 24 -7.72 -2.40 4.98
N ILE A 25 -6.58 -2.70 4.39
CA ILE A 25 -5.38 -1.86 4.55
C ILE A 25 -5.58 -0.51 3.86
N PHE A 26 -6.10 -0.51 2.63
CA PHE A 26 -6.39 0.71 1.89
C PHE A 26 -7.31 1.63 2.71
N ASP A 27 -8.40 1.07 3.24
CA ASP A 27 -9.38 1.84 4.02
C ASP A 27 -8.77 2.39 5.32
N ALA A 28 -7.77 1.72 5.87
CA ALA A 28 -7.07 2.20 7.05
C ALA A 28 -6.08 3.33 6.73
N ILE A 29 -5.44 3.27 5.57
CA ILE A 29 -4.42 4.25 5.17
C ILE A 29 -5.03 5.59 4.77
N VAL A 30 -6.09 5.57 3.95
CA VAL A 30 -6.62 6.78 3.31
C VAL A 30 -6.97 7.89 4.30
N PRO A 31 -7.75 7.64 5.38
CA PRO A 31 -8.08 8.73 6.31
C PRO A 31 -6.84 9.32 6.98
N LYS A 32 -5.84 8.49 7.28
CA LYS A 32 -4.63 8.95 7.95
C LYS A 32 -3.81 9.86 7.05
N LEU A 33 -3.67 9.50 5.79
CA LEU A 33 -2.96 10.34 4.82
C LEU A 33 -3.71 11.65 4.58
N ARG A 34 -5.04 11.62 4.53
CA ARG A 34 -5.85 12.84 4.40
C ARG A 34 -5.68 13.78 5.57
N ASP A 35 -5.44 13.23 6.75
CA ASP A 35 -5.18 14.03 7.95
C ASP A 35 -3.73 14.55 8.01
N GLY A 36 -2.92 14.28 7.01
CA GLY A 36 -1.54 14.75 6.94
C GLY A 36 -0.56 13.93 7.75
N LYS A 37 -0.96 12.73 8.18
CA LYS A 37 -0.08 11.87 8.99
C LYS A 37 0.88 11.08 8.11
N ILE A 38 1.98 10.66 8.72
CA ILE A 38 2.90 9.69 8.11
C ILE A 38 2.42 8.31 8.53
N VAL A 39 2.19 7.44 7.57
CA VAL A 39 1.73 6.07 7.80
C VAL A 39 2.89 5.11 7.57
N ILE A 40 3.14 4.25 8.55
CA ILE A 40 4.15 3.21 8.45
C ILE A 40 3.43 1.87 8.38
N LEU A 41 3.55 1.20 7.24
CA LEU A 41 3.01 -0.14 7.06
C LEU A 41 4.07 -1.15 7.47
N ASP A 42 3.80 -1.89 8.52
CA ASP A 42 4.72 -2.90 9.04
C ASP A 42 4.28 -4.29 8.62
N PHE A 43 5.10 -4.92 7.78
CA PHE A 43 4.86 -6.27 7.28
C PHE A 43 5.61 -7.34 8.06
N GLY A 44 6.14 -7.00 9.25
CA GLY A 44 7.02 -7.88 10.02
C GLY A 44 6.42 -9.23 10.38
N ASP A 45 5.11 -9.29 10.59
CA ASP A 45 4.41 -10.53 10.93
C ASP A 45 3.73 -11.19 9.73
N VAL A 46 3.93 -10.66 8.53
CA VAL A 46 3.38 -11.22 7.29
C VAL A 46 4.38 -12.18 6.69
N GLU A 47 3.94 -13.39 6.37
CA GLU A 47 4.81 -14.44 5.82
C GLU A 47 4.72 -14.54 4.31
N SER A 48 3.54 -14.30 3.75
CA SER A 48 3.36 -14.37 2.30
C SER A 48 2.40 -13.31 1.81
N ILE A 49 2.68 -12.79 0.61
CA ILE A 49 1.91 -11.71 -0.01
C ILE A 49 1.80 -12.02 -1.50
N ILE A 50 0.63 -11.76 -2.07
CA ILE A 50 0.46 -11.86 -3.52
C ILE A 50 0.21 -10.47 -4.12
N THR A 51 0.46 -10.36 -5.43
CA THR A 51 0.32 -9.11 -6.16
C THR A 51 -1.06 -8.46 -6.05
N PRO A 52 -2.18 -9.21 -6.16
CA PRO A 52 -3.51 -8.60 -6.00
C PRO A 52 -3.71 -7.87 -4.67
N PHE A 53 -3.13 -8.36 -3.58
CA PHE A 53 -3.17 -7.66 -2.30
C PHE A 53 -2.50 -6.29 -2.41
N PHE A 54 -1.30 -6.23 -2.98
CA PHE A 54 -0.57 -4.98 -3.16
C PHE A 54 -1.31 -4.02 -4.09
N ASN A 55 -1.93 -4.52 -5.16
CA ASN A 55 -2.67 -3.67 -6.08
C ASN A 55 -3.79 -2.92 -5.39
N VAL A 56 -4.50 -3.57 -4.49
CA VAL A 56 -5.62 -2.95 -3.77
C VAL A 56 -5.14 -2.12 -2.59
N SER A 57 -4.17 -2.61 -1.81
CA SER A 57 -3.74 -1.90 -0.60
C SER A 57 -2.89 -0.68 -0.90
N ILE A 58 -2.01 -0.76 -1.88
CA ILE A 58 -1.03 0.28 -2.18
C ILE A 58 -1.25 0.89 -3.56
N GLY A 59 -1.44 0.06 -4.59
CA GLY A 59 -1.58 0.56 -5.94
C GLY A 59 -2.70 1.58 -6.09
N LYS A 60 -3.85 1.33 -5.49
CA LYS A 60 -5.01 2.24 -5.57
C LYS A 60 -4.78 3.59 -4.91
N LEU A 61 -3.80 3.70 -4.03
CA LEU A 61 -3.49 4.98 -3.39
C LEU A 61 -3.06 6.03 -4.42
N TYR A 62 -2.45 5.59 -5.52
CA TYR A 62 -1.99 6.49 -6.58
C TYR A 62 -3.14 7.14 -7.36
N GLU A 63 -4.36 6.66 -7.19
CA GLU A 63 -5.54 7.33 -7.73
C GLU A 63 -5.91 8.56 -6.89
N LYS A 64 -5.68 8.49 -5.59
CA LYS A 64 -6.14 9.51 -4.64
C LYS A 64 -5.04 10.47 -4.17
N PHE A 65 -3.80 10.05 -4.27
CA PHE A 65 -2.66 10.84 -3.79
C PHE A 65 -1.58 10.88 -4.86
N SER A 66 -0.80 11.96 -4.90
CA SER A 66 0.32 12.06 -5.83
C SER A 66 1.44 11.12 -5.40
N SER A 67 2.31 10.77 -6.35
CA SER A 67 3.51 9.99 -6.06
C SER A 67 4.35 10.67 -5.00
N LYS A 68 4.47 11.99 -5.09
CA LYS A 68 5.26 12.78 -4.14
C LYS A 68 4.72 12.66 -2.72
N GLU A 69 3.40 12.78 -2.56
CA GLU A 69 2.78 12.63 -1.24
C GLU A 69 3.03 11.25 -0.65
N LEU A 70 2.89 10.21 -1.47
CA LEU A 70 3.10 8.84 -1.01
C LEU A 70 4.55 8.58 -0.66
N GLU A 71 5.49 9.10 -1.45
CA GLU A 71 6.92 8.97 -1.14
C GLU A 71 7.26 9.63 0.18
N GLU A 72 6.64 10.76 0.49
CA GLU A 72 6.92 11.51 1.71
C GLU A 72 6.21 10.95 2.94
N ARG A 73 4.99 10.42 2.79
CA ARG A 73 4.13 10.09 3.92
C ARG A 73 3.74 8.63 4.08
N LEU A 74 4.08 7.77 3.13
CA LEU A 74 3.85 6.33 3.26
C LEU A 74 5.18 5.61 3.31
N ARG A 75 5.44 4.92 4.40
CA ARG A 75 6.65 4.13 4.59
C ARG A 75 6.28 2.67 4.75
N ILE A 76 7.02 1.81 4.10
CA ILE A 76 6.76 0.37 4.13
C ILE A 76 8.00 -0.29 4.68
N VAL A 77 7.83 -1.03 5.78
CA VAL A 77 8.96 -1.62 6.50
C VAL A 77 8.76 -3.11 6.71
N ASN A 78 9.87 -3.81 6.92
CA ASN A 78 9.92 -5.23 7.26
C ASN A 78 9.24 -6.13 6.22
N TYR A 79 9.54 -5.90 4.95
CA TYR A 79 9.01 -6.72 3.86
C TYR A 79 9.35 -8.20 4.07
N PRO A 80 8.42 -9.11 3.77
CA PRO A 80 8.80 -10.50 3.65
C PRO A 80 9.87 -10.68 2.57
N GLU A 81 10.76 -11.62 2.77
CA GLU A 81 11.82 -11.89 1.81
C GLU A 81 11.24 -12.20 0.44
N GLY A 82 11.83 -11.62 -0.60
CA GLY A 82 11.42 -11.86 -1.98
C GLY A 82 10.23 -11.02 -2.46
N THR A 83 9.66 -10.14 -1.61
CA THR A 83 8.47 -9.37 -2.01
C THR A 83 8.77 -7.96 -2.52
N VAL A 84 9.99 -7.47 -2.37
CA VAL A 84 10.35 -6.10 -2.79
C VAL A 84 10.09 -5.90 -4.28
N ASN A 85 10.44 -6.88 -5.11
CA ASN A 85 10.23 -6.78 -6.55
C ASN A 85 8.75 -6.72 -6.92
N LYS A 86 7.90 -7.48 -6.23
CA LYS A 86 6.45 -7.45 -6.46
C LYS A 86 5.89 -6.08 -6.16
N LEU A 87 6.31 -5.50 -5.03
CA LEU A 87 5.87 -4.18 -4.62
C LEU A 87 6.32 -3.12 -5.61
N GLN A 88 7.57 -3.18 -6.07
CA GLN A 88 8.10 -2.20 -7.03
C GLN A 88 7.33 -2.24 -8.34
N ILE A 89 6.99 -3.43 -8.83
CA ILE A 89 6.21 -3.60 -10.06
C ILE A 89 4.82 -2.99 -9.88
N VAL A 90 4.17 -3.22 -8.74
CA VAL A 90 2.86 -2.66 -8.43
C VAL A 90 2.90 -1.14 -8.42
N ILE A 91 3.90 -0.56 -7.78
CA ILE A 91 4.07 0.89 -7.70
C ILE A 91 4.28 1.48 -9.09
N ASP A 92 5.19 0.89 -9.88
CA ASP A 92 5.49 1.38 -11.23
C ASP A 92 4.26 1.31 -12.13
N ASN A 93 3.52 0.21 -12.05
CA ASN A 93 2.29 0.04 -12.84
C ASN A 93 1.22 1.03 -12.42
N ALA A 94 1.07 1.29 -11.12
CA ALA A 94 0.09 2.22 -10.62
C ALA A 94 0.42 3.65 -11.06
N LYS A 95 1.68 4.04 -10.98
CA LYS A 95 2.12 5.37 -11.43
C LYS A 95 1.79 5.58 -12.90
N THR A 96 2.09 4.59 -13.73
CA THR A 96 1.82 4.67 -15.17
C THR A 96 0.31 4.70 -15.45
N TYR A 97 -0.43 3.82 -14.82
CA TYR A 97 -1.87 3.69 -15.05
C TYR A 97 -2.62 4.98 -14.71
N TYR A 98 -2.41 5.51 -13.51
CA TYR A 98 -3.14 6.69 -13.06
C TYR A 98 -2.64 7.98 -13.72
N SER A 99 -1.36 8.06 -14.04
CA SER A 99 -0.82 9.19 -14.78
C SER A 99 -1.42 9.25 -16.19
N ASN A 100 -1.53 8.11 -16.88
CA ASN A 100 -2.10 8.04 -18.21
C ASN A 100 -3.60 8.41 -18.21
N ARG A 101 -4.35 8.00 -17.20
CA ARG A 101 -5.74 8.40 -17.06
C ARG A 101 -5.88 9.90 -16.99
N ASN A 102 -5.01 10.55 -16.23
CA ASN A 102 -5.06 11.99 -16.03
C ASN A 102 -4.70 12.76 -17.29
N LYS A 103 -3.93 12.17 -18.19
CA LYS A 103 -3.54 12.83 -19.44
C LYS A 103 -4.69 13.02 -20.43
N PHE A 104 -5.76 12.26 -20.30
CA PHE A 104 -6.87 12.26 -21.24
C PHE A 104 -8.08 13.04 -20.71
N ILE A 105 -7.92 13.76 -19.64
CA ILE A 105 -8.98 14.57 -19.04
C ILE A 105 -8.85 16.08 -19.36
#